data_3585324bd944e2fd4befa78be1716e40
#
_entry.id   3585324bd944e2fd4befa78be1716e40
#
_cell.length_a   1.000
_cell.length_b   1.000
_cell.length_c   1.000
_cell.angle_alpha   90.00
_cell.angle_beta   90.00
_cell.angle_gamma   90.00
#
_symmetry.space_group_name_H-M   'P 1'
#
loop_
_entity.id
_entity.type
_entity.pdbx_description
1 polymer ?
#
loop_
_entity_poly.entity_id
_entity_poly.type
_entity_poly.pdbx_seq_one_letter_code
_entity_poly.pdbx_strand_id
1 'polypeptide(L)'
;DKMLSTGKYDVLAVVHNETSTGVMSNLDEISDLLSSKYPEVIWLVDAVSSMAGIKIEVDKLGIDFILSSTQKAWGLPAGFSICAVSDKIIKRSKVMKNKGYFFDIEVYEKYFNKFQTPSTPSIPHLFALREVLNIIKKEGINNRWKRHKEMRDYVIDWVQNNGQKLFSENGCHSNTITCIENTQEWNIDNIYNTLLLKGFRMDRASDAIFRVPDFFINRTTLDDAVFKGRVVATQLAREGDKKVIDELLGK
;
A
#
# COMPACT_ATOMS: atom_id res chain seq x y z
N ASP A 1 23.95 3.33 0.94
CA ASP A 1 25.26 3.56 1.54
C ASP A 1 26.10 4.53 0.71
N LYS A 2 26.43 4.22 -0.55
CA LYS A 2 27.31 5.01 -1.44
C LYS A 2 26.96 6.51 -1.51
N MET A 3 25.69 6.86 -1.57
CA MET A 3 25.26 8.27 -1.67
C MET A 3 25.31 8.96 -0.30
N LEU A 4 24.86 8.30 0.76
CA LEU A 4 24.86 8.86 2.10
C LEU A 4 26.29 9.06 2.64
N SER A 5 27.23 8.18 2.30
CA SER A 5 28.64 8.31 2.70
C SER A 5 29.33 9.57 2.16
N THR A 6 28.75 10.24 1.18
CA THR A 6 29.28 11.53 0.68
C THR A 6 29.03 12.70 1.64
N GLY A 7 28.16 12.53 2.65
CA GLY A 7 27.76 13.59 3.57
C GLY A 7 26.94 14.73 2.95
N LYS A 8 26.49 14.56 1.70
CA LYS A 8 25.75 15.61 0.97
C LYS A 8 24.23 15.53 1.18
N TYR A 9 23.74 14.43 1.77
CA TYR A 9 22.31 14.15 1.90
C TYR A 9 21.96 13.98 3.37
N ASP A 10 20.98 14.72 3.82
CA ASP A 10 20.43 14.69 5.18
C ASP A 10 19.03 14.10 5.25
N VAL A 11 18.48 13.66 4.11
CA VAL A 11 17.18 13.02 4.00
C VAL A 11 17.26 11.83 3.04
N LEU A 12 16.68 10.71 3.42
CA LEU A 12 16.43 9.54 2.57
C LEU A 12 14.91 9.36 2.42
N ALA A 13 14.41 9.41 1.19
CA ALA A 13 13.03 9.06 0.86
C ALA A 13 12.99 7.68 0.19
N VAL A 14 12.10 6.81 0.66
CA VAL A 14 11.94 5.44 0.16
C VAL A 14 10.47 5.16 -0.12
N VAL A 15 10.18 4.58 -1.28
CA VAL A 15 8.89 3.95 -1.56
C VAL A 15 8.95 2.52 -1.02
N HIS A 16 8.13 2.20 -0.01
CA HIS A 16 8.09 0.85 0.55
C HIS A 16 7.54 -0.16 -0.46
N ASN A 17 6.47 0.21 -1.16
CA ASN A 17 5.81 -0.68 -2.11
C ASN A 17 5.48 0.06 -3.40
N GLU A 18 6.25 -0.21 -4.46
CA GLU A 18 6.03 0.40 -5.77
C GLU A 18 4.85 -0.24 -6.49
N THR A 19 3.79 0.54 -6.65
CA THR A 19 2.51 0.07 -7.20
C THR A 19 2.62 -0.38 -8.66
N SER A 20 3.48 0.24 -9.45
CA SER A 20 3.62 -0.05 -10.88
C SER A 20 4.34 -1.38 -11.15
N THR A 21 5.13 -1.86 -10.21
CA THR A 21 6.00 -3.02 -10.38
C THR A 21 5.72 -4.17 -9.42
N GLY A 22 4.98 -3.92 -8.34
CA GLY A 22 4.79 -4.90 -7.27
C GLY A 22 6.07 -5.20 -6.48
N VAL A 23 7.06 -4.30 -6.55
CA VAL A 23 8.32 -4.44 -5.81
C VAL A 23 8.18 -3.81 -4.44
N MET A 24 8.60 -4.53 -3.42
CA MET A 24 8.62 -4.08 -2.03
C MET A 24 10.07 -3.91 -1.57
N SER A 25 10.38 -2.73 -1.03
CA SER A 25 11.68 -2.41 -0.44
C SER A 25 11.84 -3.07 0.93
N ASN A 26 13.04 -3.58 1.22
CA ASN A 26 13.35 -4.14 2.53
C ASN A 26 13.66 -3.02 3.53
N LEU A 27 12.67 -2.70 4.37
CA LEU A 27 12.81 -1.63 5.36
C LEU A 27 13.74 -2.01 6.53
N ASP A 28 13.86 -3.30 6.86
CA ASP A 28 14.76 -3.74 7.95
C ASP A 28 16.23 -3.48 7.59
N GLU A 29 16.67 -3.81 6.37
CA GLU A 29 18.03 -3.52 5.91
C GLU A 29 18.33 -2.02 5.86
N ILE A 30 17.36 -1.20 5.49
CA ILE A 30 17.51 0.26 5.48
C ILE A 30 17.59 0.78 6.91
N SER A 31 16.78 0.27 7.83
CA SER A 31 16.81 0.59 9.25
C SER A 31 18.18 0.30 9.86
N ASP A 32 18.72 -0.91 9.61
CA ASP A 32 20.03 -1.32 10.10
C ASP A 32 21.15 -0.40 9.57
N LEU A 33 21.09 -0.05 8.29
CA LEU A 33 22.05 0.88 7.68
C LEU A 33 21.98 2.27 8.31
N LEU A 34 20.78 2.84 8.43
CA LEU A 34 20.60 4.20 8.95
C LEU A 34 20.97 4.28 10.43
N SER A 35 20.48 3.35 11.25
CA SER A 35 20.74 3.35 12.69
C SER A 35 22.22 3.16 13.01
N SER A 36 22.94 2.34 12.23
CA SER A 36 24.35 2.04 12.48
C SER A 36 25.32 3.08 11.93
N LYS A 37 25.01 3.69 10.77
CA LYS A 37 25.97 4.57 10.07
C LYS A 37 25.50 6.01 9.88
N TYR A 38 24.20 6.25 9.82
CA TYR A 38 23.64 7.55 9.46
C TYR A 38 22.46 7.97 10.37
N PRO A 39 22.63 7.97 11.71
CA PRO A 39 21.52 8.21 12.64
C PRO A 39 20.90 9.61 12.50
N GLU A 40 21.65 10.58 11.95
CA GLU A 40 21.16 11.95 11.74
C GLU A 40 20.36 12.13 10.46
N VAL A 41 20.44 11.18 9.52
CA VAL A 41 19.67 11.23 8.27
C VAL A 41 18.19 11.02 8.58
N ILE A 42 17.35 11.92 8.08
CA ILE A 42 15.89 11.81 8.21
C ILE A 42 15.39 10.75 7.23
N TRP A 43 14.59 9.83 7.73
CA TRP A 43 14.03 8.76 6.92
C TRP A 43 12.55 8.95 6.65
N LEU A 44 12.19 9.17 5.37
CA LEU A 44 10.82 9.31 4.89
C LEU A 44 10.40 8.05 4.14
N VAL A 45 9.21 7.51 4.44
CA VAL A 45 8.67 6.31 3.80
C VAL A 45 7.31 6.58 3.18
N ASP A 46 7.21 6.37 1.88
CA ASP A 46 5.93 6.25 1.19
C ASP A 46 5.40 4.82 1.36
N ALA A 47 4.36 4.67 2.15
CA ALA A 47 3.66 3.43 2.40
C ALA A 47 2.22 3.45 1.87
N VAL A 48 1.96 4.27 0.86
CA VAL A 48 0.61 4.44 0.28
C VAL A 48 0.01 3.10 -0.10
N SER A 49 0.76 2.24 -0.75
CA SER A 49 0.28 0.94 -1.24
C SER A 49 0.55 -0.24 -0.30
N SER A 50 1.12 -0.01 0.89
CA SER A 50 1.50 -1.07 1.82
C SER A 50 0.87 -0.96 3.21
N MET A 51 0.75 0.25 3.75
CA MET A 51 0.24 0.45 5.12
C MET A 51 -1.17 -0.11 5.29
N ALA A 52 -1.44 -0.72 6.42
CA ALA A 52 -2.62 -1.49 6.78
C ALA A 52 -2.74 -2.89 6.10
N GLY A 53 -2.00 -3.17 5.03
CA GLY A 53 -1.95 -4.49 4.40
C GLY A 53 -0.67 -5.26 4.70
N ILE A 54 0.41 -4.56 5.02
CA ILE A 54 1.73 -5.12 5.33
C ILE A 54 2.16 -4.67 6.72
N LYS A 55 2.90 -5.52 7.44
CA LYS A 55 3.48 -5.17 8.74
C LYS A 55 4.57 -4.12 8.57
N ILE A 56 4.41 -2.99 9.26
CA ILE A 56 5.42 -1.94 9.36
C ILE A 56 5.49 -1.51 10.82
N GLU A 57 6.60 -1.79 11.48
CA GLU A 57 6.86 -1.41 12.88
C GLU A 57 7.61 -0.06 12.90
N VAL A 58 6.89 1.02 12.69
CA VAL A 58 7.41 2.38 12.45
C VAL A 58 8.46 2.78 13.48
N ASP A 59 8.13 2.66 14.77
CA ASP A 59 9.01 3.06 15.87
C ASP A 59 10.25 2.17 15.96
N LYS A 60 10.07 0.84 15.80
CA LYS A 60 11.17 -0.13 15.84
C LYS A 60 12.16 0.09 14.69
N LEU A 61 11.64 0.42 13.52
CA LEU A 61 12.45 0.69 12.33
C LEU A 61 13.14 2.08 12.39
N GLY A 62 12.69 2.96 13.26
CA GLY A 62 13.22 4.32 13.35
C GLY A 62 12.82 5.22 12.16
N ILE A 63 11.66 4.96 11.57
CA ILE A 63 11.12 5.78 10.48
C ILE A 63 10.71 7.14 11.04
N ASP A 64 11.22 8.21 10.45
CA ASP A 64 10.95 9.57 10.91
C ASP A 64 9.62 10.13 10.39
N PHE A 65 9.26 9.78 9.16
CA PHE A 65 7.98 10.13 8.57
C PHE A 65 7.48 9.01 7.68
N ILE A 66 6.24 8.60 7.88
CA ILE A 66 5.57 7.61 7.02
C ILE A 66 4.19 8.12 6.64
N LEU A 67 3.80 7.89 5.40
CA LEU A 67 2.49 8.29 4.89
C LEU A 67 1.76 7.15 4.19
N SER A 68 0.44 7.24 4.21
CA SER A 68 -0.47 6.38 3.45
C SER A 68 -1.72 7.13 3.02
N SER A 69 -2.48 6.52 2.12
CA SER A 69 -3.74 7.04 1.59
C SER A 69 -4.91 6.11 1.90
N THR A 70 -6.05 6.69 2.22
CA THR A 70 -7.23 5.94 2.68
C THR A 70 -7.85 5.03 1.62
N GLN A 71 -7.70 5.32 0.33
CA GLN A 71 -8.25 4.53 -0.78
C GLN A 71 -7.46 3.25 -1.12
N LYS A 72 -6.38 2.98 -0.40
CA LYS A 72 -5.55 1.78 -0.59
C LYS A 72 -5.96 0.67 0.39
N ALA A 73 -5.03 0.01 1.04
CA ALA A 73 -5.31 -1.12 1.94
C ALA A 73 -6.18 -0.76 3.16
N TRP A 74 -6.35 0.50 3.48
CA TRP A 74 -7.35 0.97 4.47
C TRP A 74 -8.78 0.71 4.01
N GLY A 75 -9.02 0.68 2.70
CA GLY A 75 -10.30 0.32 2.14
C GLY A 75 -11.38 1.40 2.27
N LEU A 76 -11.01 2.66 2.30
CA LEU A 76 -11.88 3.84 2.34
C LEU A 76 -11.91 4.56 0.98
N PRO A 77 -12.84 5.49 0.75
CA PRO A 77 -12.71 6.44 -0.36
C PRO A 77 -11.43 7.27 -0.27
N ALA A 78 -10.97 7.79 -1.41
CA ALA A 78 -9.91 8.80 -1.44
C ALA A 78 -10.37 10.09 -0.74
N GLY A 79 -9.45 10.80 -0.09
CA GLY A 79 -9.73 12.08 0.54
C GLY A 79 -8.95 12.35 1.82
N PHE A 80 -8.33 11.33 2.42
CA PHE A 80 -7.45 11.46 3.58
C PHE A 80 -6.09 10.83 3.34
N SER A 81 -5.07 11.47 3.92
CA SER A 81 -3.78 10.86 4.21
C SER A 81 -3.69 10.49 5.67
N ILE A 82 -3.00 9.40 5.95
CA ILE A 82 -2.64 8.95 7.30
C ILE A 82 -1.12 9.01 7.37
N CYS A 83 -0.58 9.70 8.36
CA CYS A 83 0.86 9.79 8.55
C CYS A 83 1.23 9.63 10.02
N ALA A 84 2.46 9.16 10.26
CA ALA A 84 3.12 9.20 11.53
C ALA A 84 4.42 10.01 11.41
N VAL A 85 4.76 10.75 12.47
CA VAL A 85 5.84 11.75 12.48
C VAL A 85 6.65 11.57 13.75
N SER A 86 7.97 11.47 13.65
CA SER A 86 8.88 11.39 14.80
C SER A 86 9.16 12.76 15.42
N ASP A 87 9.66 12.75 16.66
CA ASP A 87 10.16 13.95 17.32
C ASP A 87 11.31 14.62 16.55
N LYS A 88 12.09 13.83 15.81
CA LYS A 88 13.20 14.32 14.98
C LYS A 88 12.69 15.19 13.83
N ILE A 89 11.60 14.78 13.17
CA ILE A 89 10.91 15.59 12.15
C ILE A 89 10.32 16.86 12.75
N ILE A 90 9.66 16.77 13.90
CA ILE A 90 9.08 17.95 14.58
C ILE A 90 10.17 18.96 14.90
N LYS A 91 11.29 18.51 15.46
CA LYS A 91 12.44 19.38 15.73
C LYS A 91 13.04 20.00 14.46
N ARG A 92 13.18 19.20 13.40
CA ARG A 92 13.68 19.69 12.10
C ARG A 92 12.72 20.72 11.47
N SER A 93 11.42 20.50 11.57
CA SER A 93 10.39 21.41 11.06
C SER A 93 10.53 22.82 11.66
N LYS A 94 10.86 22.93 12.96
CA LYS A 94 10.99 24.22 13.66
C LYS A 94 12.07 25.16 13.09
N VAL A 95 13.09 24.60 12.47
CA VAL A 95 14.19 25.38 11.89
C VAL A 95 14.04 25.61 10.37
N MET A 96 13.07 24.95 9.73
CA MET A 96 12.83 25.09 8.29
C MET A 96 12.00 26.34 8.00
N LYS A 97 12.38 27.02 6.92
CA LYS A 97 11.66 28.20 6.39
C LYS A 97 10.79 27.81 5.18
N ASN A 98 9.78 28.60 4.89
CA ASN A 98 8.95 28.45 3.68
C ASN A 98 8.19 27.12 3.56
N LYS A 99 7.69 26.58 4.67
CA LYS A 99 6.95 25.30 4.73
C LYS A 99 5.54 25.38 4.11
N GLY A 100 4.99 26.60 3.96
CA GLY A 100 3.59 26.83 3.66
C GLY A 100 2.68 26.44 4.85
N TYR A 101 1.42 26.83 4.79
CA TYR A 101 0.48 26.57 5.89
C TYR A 101 0.03 25.09 5.96
N PHE A 102 -0.31 24.50 4.82
CA PHE A 102 -0.96 23.20 4.74
C PHE A 102 -0.01 22.03 5.06
N PHE A 103 1.29 22.19 4.78
CA PHE A 103 2.29 21.15 5.04
C PHE A 103 3.15 21.44 6.29
N ASP A 104 2.80 22.47 7.07
CA ASP A 104 3.53 22.81 8.29
C ASP A 104 3.11 21.90 9.46
N ILE A 105 3.99 20.98 9.84
CA ILE A 105 3.76 20.04 10.93
C ILE A 105 3.51 20.77 12.27
N GLU A 106 4.14 21.93 12.49
CA GLU A 106 3.92 22.72 13.71
C GLU A 106 2.47 23.26 13.80
N VAL A 107 1.86 23.58 12.66
CA VAL A 107 0.45 23.96 12.61
C VAL A 107 -0.42 22.77 13.05
N TYR A 108 -0.16 21.57 12.53
CA TYR A 108 -0.90 20.37 12.92
C TYR A 108 -0.70 20.04 14.41
N GLU A 109 0.53 20.09 14.93
CA GLU A 109 0.83 19.87 16.35
C GLU A 109 0.07 20.86 17.24
N LYS A 110 0.06 22.15 16.88
CA LYS A 110 -0.67 23.20 17.61
C LYS A 110 -2.18 22.93 17.68
N TYR A 111 -2.78 22.50 16.58
CA TYR A 111 -4.22 22.21 16.54
C TYR A 111 -4.53 20.87 17.22
N PHE A 112 -3.70 19.84 17.06
CA PHE A 112 -3.82 18.56 17.74
C PHE A 112 -3.88 18.74 19.26
N ASN A 113 -2.99 19.55 19.85
CA ASN A 113 -2.97 19.85 21.29
C ASN A 113 -4.23 20.59 21.78
N LYS A 114 -5.02 21.15 20.87
CA LYS A 114 -6.32 21.79 21.16
C LYS A 114 -7.51 20.90 20.85
N PHE A 115 -7.29 19.64 20.45
CA PHE A 115 -8.34 18.73 19.93
C PHE A 115 -9.08 19.34 18.73
N GLN A 116 -8.37 20.02 17.86
CA GLN A 116 -8.89 20.72 16.68
C GLN A 116 -8.11 20.30 15.42
N THR A 117 -8.62 20.68 14.26
CA THR A 117 -7.96 20.55 12.96
C THR A 117 -7.64 21.93 12.38
N PRO A 118 -6.56 22.09 11.59
CA PRO A 118 -6.19 23.37 10.98
C PRO A 118 -7.22 23.90 9.98
N SER A 119 -8.00 23.00 9.39
CA SER A 119 -9.07 23.27 8.45
C SER A 119 -10.26 22.36 8.72
N THR A 120 -11.41 22.66 8.12
CA THR A 120 -12.62 21.81 8.29
C THR A 120 -12.32 20.38 7.77
N PRO A 121 -12.40 19.37 8.62
CA PRO A 121 -12.14 17.99 8.21
C PRO A 121 -13.35 17.38 7.49
N SER A 122 -13.10 16.37 6.66
CA SER A 122 -14.19 15.57 6.11
C SER A 122 -14.75 14.63 7.21
N ILE A 123 -15.81 15.07 7.86
CA ILE A 123 -16.49 14.32 8.94
C ILE A 123 -16.94 12.92 8.47
N PRO A 124 -17.53 12.73 7.28
CA PRO A 124 -17.88 11.39 6.79
C PRO A 124 -16.67 10.45 6.70
N HIS A 125 -15.50 10.94 6.27
CA HIS A 125 -14.28 10.13 6.24
C HIS A 125 -13.80 9.74 7.64
N LEU A 126 -13.92 10.63 8.64
CA LEU A 126 -13.56 10.31 10.03
C LEU A 126 -14.45 9.21 10.61
N PHE A 127 -15.76 9.26 10.37
CA PHE A 127 -16.67 8.20 10.78
C PHE A 127 -16.36 6.88 10.06
N ALA A 128 -16.12 6.93 8.77
CA ALA A 128 -15.74 5.74 8.00
C ALA A 128 -14.39 5.17 8.45
N LEU A 129 -13.40 6.01 8.76
CA LEU A 129 -12.11 5.57 9.32
C LEU A 129 -12.30 4.89 10.67
N ARG A 130 -13.11 5.46 11.56
CA ARG A 130 -13.43 4.84 12.85
C ARG A 130 -14.01 3.43 12.68
N GLU A 131 -14.93 3.27 11.73
CA GLU A 131 -15.52 1.96 11.48
C GLU A 131 -14.51 0.97 10.91
N VAL A 132 -13.67 1.40 9.97
CA VAL A 132 -12.59 0.55 9.44
C VAL A 132 -11.60 0.15 10.53
N LEU A 133 -11.25 1.05 11.44
CA LEU A 133 -10.39 0.72 12.58
C LEU A 133 -11.04 -0.31 13.50
N ASN A 134 -12.36 -0.23 13.73
CA ASN A 134 -13.11 -1.24 14.48
C ASN A 134 -13.07 -2.60 13.78
N ILE A 135 -13.25 -2.63 12.46
CA ILE A 135 -13.15 -3.86 11.65
C ILE A 135 -11.75 -4.45 11.76
N ILE A 136 -10.69 -3.64 11.59
CA ILE A 136 -9.30 -4.08 11.72
C ILE A 136 -9.02 -4.62 13.13
N LYS A 137 -9.52 -3.93 14.16
CA LYS A 137 -9.38 -4.37 15.55
C LYS A 137 -10.06 -5.72 15.80
N LYS A 138 -11.27 -5.92 15.26
CA LYS A 138 -12.02 -7.18 15.36
C LYS A 138 -11.34 -8.32 14.60
N GLU A 139 -10.81 -8.06 13.42
CA GLU A 139 -10.05 -9.03 12.63
C GLU A 139 -8.73 -9.40 13.34
N GLY A 140 -8.10 -8.44 13.98
CA GLY A 140 -6.74 -8.49 14.50
C GLY A 140 -5.71 -8.17 13.41
N ILE A 141 -4.82 -7.23 13.71
CA ILE A 141 -3.86 -6.72 12.72
C ILE A 141 -2.93 -7.82 12.16
N ASN A 142 -2.50 -8.76 13.00
CA ASN A 142 -1.67 -9.88 12.57
C ASN A 142 -2.43 -10.82 11.60
N ASN A 143 -3.71 -11.07 11.86
CA ASN A 143 -4.56 -11.87 10.99
C ASN A 143 -4.75 -11.18 9.64
N ARG A 144 -4.90 -9.85 9.66
CA ARG A 144 -5.00 -9.05 8.44
C ARG A 144 -3.74 -9.16 7.58
N TRP A 145 -2.55 -8.98 8.16
CA TRP A 145 -1.29 -9.14 7.43
C TRP A 145 -1.09 -10.56 6.89
N LYS A 146 -1.43 -11.57 7.71
CA LYS A 146 -1.40 -12.98 7.30
C LYS A 146 -2.31 -13.22 6.10
N ARG A 147 -3.53 -12.74 6.15
CA ARG A 147 -4.50 -12.85 5.05
C ARG A 147 -4.00 -12.20 3.76
N HIS A 148 -3.43 -11.00 3.83
CA HIS A 148 -2.82 -10.36 2.65
C HIS A 148 -1.70 -11.22 2.06
N LYS A 149 -0.84 -11.76 2.92
CA LYS A 149 0.23 -12.65 2.48
C LYS A 149 -0.30 -13.93 1.82
N GLU A 150 -1.29 -14.57 2.41
CA GLU A 150 -1.92 -15.77 1.85
C GLU A 150 -2.56 -15.52 0.49
N MET A 151 -3.22 -14.38 0.32
CA MET A 151 -3.80 -13.98 -0.97
C MET A 151 -2.72 -13.75 -2.02
N ARG A 152 -1.64 -13.06 -1.66
CA ARG A 152 -0.49 -12.89 -2.54
C ARG A 152 0.10 -14.24 -2.93
N ASP A 153 0.36 -15.12 -1.97
CA ASP A 153 0.95 -16.44 -2.22
C ASP A 153 0.06 -17.26 -3.18
N TYR A 154 -1.26 -17.20 -3.02
CA TYR A 154 -2.20 -17.83 -3.94
C TYR A 154 -2.08 -17.31 -5.38
N VAL A 155 -1.95 -15.97 -5.57
CA VAL A 155 -1.77 -15.37 -6.89
C VAL A 155 -0.41 -15.77 -7.48
N ILE A 156 0.65 -15.79 -6.67
CA ILE A 156 2.00 -16.20 -7.11
C ILE A 156 1.97 -17.66 -7.59
N ASP A 157 1.38 -18.55 -6.81
CA ASP A 157 1.25 -19.97 -7.18
C ASP A 157 0.50 -20.13 -8.51
N TRP A 158 -0.58 -19.35 -8.68
CA TRP A 158 -1.30 -19.35 -9.94
C TRP A 158 -0.44 -18.86 -11.11
N VAL A 159 0.29 -17.76 -10.94
CA VAL A 159 1.20 -17.20 -11.97
C VAL A 159 2.21 -18.25 -12.42
N GLN A 160 2.86 -18.92 -11.46
CA GLN A 160 3.89 -19.94 -11.72
C GLN A 160 3.30 -21.18 -12.41
N ASN A 161 2.15 -21.67 -11.91
CA ASN A 161 1.48 -22.86 -12.47
C ASN A 161 0.95 -22.62 -13.91
N ASN A 162 0.79 -21.38 -14.33
CA ASN A 162 0.38 -21.02 -15.69
C ASN A 162 1.55 -20.55 -16.57
N GLY A 163 2.79 -20.78 -16.15
CA GLY A 163 3.98 -20.45 -16.93
C GLY A 163 4.21 -18.95 -17.11
N GLN A 164 3.60 -18.14 -16.25
CA GLN A 164 3.81 -16.70 -16.23
C GLN A 164 4.94 -16.33 -15.29
N LYS A 165 5.43 -15.09 -15.41
CA LYS A 165 6.47 -14.55 -14.53
C LYS A 165 5.95 -13.36 -13.75
N LEU A 166 6.45 -13.21 -12.53
CA LEU A 166 6.29 -11.98 -11.77
C LEU A 166 7.29 -10.94 -12.26
N PHE A 167 6.88 -9.69 -12.27
CA PHE A 167 7.78 -8.58 -12.58
C PHE A 167 8.81 -8.36 -11.45
N SER A 168 8.38 -8.50 -10.20
CA SER A 168 9.28 -8.39 -9.05
C SER A 168 10.15 -9.63 -8.89
N GLU A 169 11.39 -9.43 -8.45
CA GLU A 169 12.32 -10.52 -8.16
C GLU A 169 11.94 -11.27 -6.87
N ASN A 170 12.47 -12.48 -6.74
CA ASN A 170 12.31 -13.28 -5.52
C ASN A 170 12.84 -12.53 -4.29
N GLY A 171 12.04 -12.53 -3.23
CA GLY A 171 12.34 -11.78 -2.01
C GLY A 171 11.84 -10.33 -1.99
N CYS A 172 11.44 -9.78 -3.15
CA CYS A 172 10.95 -8.41 -3.26
C CYS A 172 9.45 -8.32 -3.59
N HIS A 173 8.71 -9.42 -3.49
CA HIS A 173 7.28 -9.43 -3.81
C HIS A 173 6.46 -8.66 -2.77
N SER A 174 5.63 -7.74 -3.23
CA SER A 174 4.67 -7.04 -2.39
C SER A 174 3.58 -7.99 -1.86
N ASN A 175 3.10 -7.76 -0.63
CA ASN A 175 1.94 -8.47 -0.08
C ASN A 175 0.60 -7.80 -0.43
N THR A 176 0.61 -6.68 -1.16
CA THR A 176 -0.61 -5.92 -1.47
C THR A 176 -0.82 -5.67 -2.95
N ILE A 177 0.17 -5.97 -3.79
CA ILE A 177 0.11 -5.81 -5.25
C ILE A 177 0.98 -6.89 -5.89
N THR A 178 0.40 -7.63 -6.83
CA THR A 178 1.13 -8.57 -7.67
C THR A 178 1.16 -8.05 -9.10
N CYS A 179 2.35 -7.86 -9.65
CA CYS A 179 2.57 -7.47 -11.04
C CYS A 179 3.08 -8.67 -11.83
N ILE A 180 2.39 -8.98 -12.90
CA ILE A 180 2.68 -10.12 -13.77
C ILE A 180 3.28 -9.61 -15.08
N GLU A 181 4.41 -10.13 -15.45
CA GLU A 181 5.07 -9.81 -16.71
C GLU A 181 4.32 -10.48 -17.87
N ASN A 182 3.97 -9.72 -18.89
CA ASN A 182 3.25 -10.24 -20.05
C ASN A 182 4.21 -10.93 -21.03
N THR A 183 4.77 -12.05 -20.63
CA THR A 183 5.76 -12.81 -21.43
C THR A 183 5.15 -13.58 -22.60
N GLN A 184 3.82 -13.74 -22.62
CA GLN A 184 3.09 -14.46 -23.68
C GLN A 184 2.41 -13.51 -24.66
N GLU A 185 2.71 -12.23 -24.60
CA GLU A 185 2.14 -11.20 -25.47
C GLU A 185 0.60 -11.20 -25.51
N TRP A 186 -0.04 -11.49 -24.36
CA TRP A 186 -1.49 -11.46 -24.25
C TRP A 186 -2.02 -10.06 -24.55
N ASN A 187 -3.14 -10.03 -25.27
CA ASN A 187 -3.86 -8.78 -25.46
C ASN A 187 -4.57 -8.37 -24.15
N ILE A 188 -3.91 -7.53 -23.39
CA ILE A 188 -4.39 -7.08 -22.07
C ILE A 188 -5.72 -6.34 -22.17
N ASP A 189 -5.96 -5.60 -23.25
CA ASP A 189 -7.24 -4.92 -23.47
C ASP A 189 -8.39 -5.90 -23.65
N ASN A 190 -8.18 -6.98 -24.39
CA ASN A 190 -9.17 -8.04 -24.53
C ASN A 190 -9.46 -8.73 -23.21
N ILE A 191 -8.43 -9.04 -22.41
CA ILE A 191 -8.58 -9.62 -21.08
C ILE A 191 -9.38 -8.67 -20.20
N TYR A 192 -8.98 -7.40 -20.14
CA TYR A 192 -9.65 -6.37 -19.36
C TYR A 192 -11.14 -6.24 -19.74
N ASN A 193 -11.43 -6.11 -21.04
CA ASN A 193 -12.80 -5.95 -21.52
C ASN A 193 -13.65 -7.20 -21.25
N THR A 194 -13.07 -8.39 -21.41
CA THR A 194 -13.78 -9.65 -21.11
C THR A 194 -14.12 -9.75 -19.63
N LEU A 195 -13.17 -9.42 -18.76
CA LEU A 195 -13.37 -9.39 -17.32
C LEU A 195 -14.42 -8.34 -16.93
N LEU A 196 -14.36 -7.15 -17.53
CA LEU A 196 -15.30 -6.07 -17.28
C LEU A 196 -16.75 -6.50 -17.64
N LEU A 197 -16.94 -7.18 -18.78
CA LEU A 197 -18.25 -7.72 -19.19
C LEU A 197 -18.78 -8.77 -18.22
N LYS A 198 -17.89 -9.52 -17.56
CA LYS A 198 -18.22 -10.49 -16.52
C LYS A 198 -18.40 -9.87 -15.13
N GLY A 199 -18.35 -8.55 -15.01
CA GLY A 199 -18.48 -7.81 -13.75
C GLY A 199 -17.19 -7.64 -12.95
N PHE A 200 -16.04 -7.96 -13.57
CA PHE A 200 -14.73 -7.93 -12.93
C PHE A 200 -13.92 -6.71 -13.34
N ARG A 201 -13.23 -6.08 -12.39
CA ARG A 201 -12.26 -5.01 -12.68
C ARG A 201 -10.87 -5.42 -12.23
N MET A 202 -9.93 -5.35 -13.16
CA MET A 202 -8.50 -5.38 -12.89
C MET A 202 -7.89 -4.01 -13.24
N ASP A 203 -6.69 -3.76 -12.81
CA ASP A 203 -5.94 -2.56 -13.21
C ASP A 203 -4.98 -2.90 -14.35
N ARG A 204 -4.83 -1.96 -15.30
CA ARG A 204 -3.87 -2.05 -16.41
C ARG A 204 -2.68 -1.17 -16.05
N ALA A 205 -1.49 -1.77 -15.86
CA ALA A 205 -0.27 -1.00 -15.63
C ALA A 205 0.34 -0.49 -16.94
N SER A 206 0.45 -1.40 -17.90
CA SER A 206 0.95 -1.16 -19.27
C SER A 206 0.65 -2.41 -20.12
N ASP A 207 0.97 -2.37 -21.39
CA ASP A 207 0.85 -3.54 -22.27
C ASP A 207 1.80 -4.69 -21.87
N ALA A 208 2.89 -4.38 -21.16
CA ALA A 208 3.87 -5.34 -20.70
C ALA A 208 3.60 -5.92 -19.31
N ILE A 209 2.77 -5.25 -18.50
CA ILE A 209 2.53 -5.60 -17.10
C ILE A 209 1.06 -5.41 -16.76
N PHE A 210 0.44 -6.40 -16.14
CA PHE A 210 -0.87 -6.24 -15.52
C PHE A 210 -0.78 -6.47 -14.01
N ARG A 211 -1.63 -5.77 -13.27
CA ARG A 211 -1.61 -5.74 -11.81
C ARG A 211 -2.84 -6.39 -11.22
N VAL A 212 -2.60 -7.19 -10.20
CA VAL A 212 -3.64 -7.66 -9.28
C VAL A 212 -3.47 -6.90 -7.96
N PRO A 213 -4.31 -5.90 -7.66
CA PRO A 213 -4.21 -5.14 -6.42
C PRO A 213 -4.78 -5.94 -5.25
N ASP A 214 -3.91 -6.59 -4.49
CA ASP A 214 -4.26 -7.49 -3.39
C ASP A 214 -5.05 -6.80 -2.26
N PHE A 215 -4.88 -5.47 -2.10
CA PHE A 215 -5.65 -4.74 -1.10
C PHE A 215 -7.15 -4.57 -1.46
N PHE A 216 -7.53 -4.78 -2.72
CA PHE A 216 -8.94 -4.83 -3.13
C PHE A 216 -9.58 -6.18 -2.84
N ILE A 217 -8.78 -7.21 -2.63
CA ILE A 217 -9.22 -8.58 -2.31
C ILE A 217 -9.93 -8.66 -0.95
N ASN A 218 -10.03 -7.59 -0.18
CA ASN A 218 -10.42 -7.63 1.21
C ASN A 218 -11.82 -7.16 1.56
N ARG A 219 -12.63 -6.78 0.61
CA ARG A 219 -13.94 -6.26 0.94
C ARG A 219 -15.03 -7.30 0.88
N THR A 220 -15.75 -7.36 1.97
CA THR A 220 -16.62 -8.47 2.34
C THR A 220 -18.04 -8.35 1.91
N THR A 221 -18.47 -7.33 1.24
CA THR A 221 -19.86 -7.17 0.88
C THR A 221 -20.00 -6.83 -0.59
N LEU A 222 -20.47 -7.81 -1.33
CA LEU A 222 -20.91 -7.70 -2.72
C LEU A 222 -22.05 -6.69 -2.91
N ASP A 223 -22.71 -6.30 -1.83
CA ASP A 223 -23.91 -5.46 -1.86
C ASP A 223 -23.62 -3.97 -1.92
N ASP A 224 -22.36 -3.56 -1.76
CA ASP A 224 -21.98 -2.17 -1.89
C ASP A 224 -21.76 -1.82 -3.37
N ALA A 225 -22.73 -1.20 -3.99
CA ALA A 225 -22.76 -0.87 -5.41
C ALA A 225 -21.54 -0.02 -5.87
N VAL A 226 -20.94 0.72 -4.95
CA VAL A 226 -19.73 1.55 -5.21
C VAL A 226 -18.49 0.69 -5.42
N PHE A 227 -18.48 -0.55 -4.93
CA PHE A 227 -17.31 -1.43 -4.94
C PHE A 227 -17.48 -2.67 -5.83
N LYS A 228 -18.64 -2.90 -6.44
CA LYS A 228 -18.92 -4.06 -7.31
C LYS A 228 -17.87 -4.28 -8.41
N GLY A 229 -17.24 -3.22 -8.88
CA GLY A 229 -16.19 -3.32 -9.91
C GLY A 229 -14.78 -3.64 -9.41
N ARG A 230 -14.55 -3.66 -8.07
CA ARG A 230 -13.21 -3.88 -7.49
C ARG A 230 -13.10 -5.21 -6.73
N VAL A 231 -14.17 -5.97 -6.69
CA VAL A 231 -14.41 -7.03 -5.69
C VAL A 231 -14.03 -8.42 -6.15
N VAL A 232 -13.64 -8.60 -7.40
CA VAL A 232 -13.52 -9.95 -7.93
C VAL A 232 -12.30 -10.69 -7.46
N ALA A 233 -11.17 -10.05 -7.43
CA ALA A 233 -10.02 -10.65 -6.80
C ALA A 233 -10.32 -11.01 -5.33
N THR A 234 -11.17 -10.21 -4.64
CA THR A 234 -11.61 -10.46 -3.25
C THR A 234 -12.51 -11.68 -3.12
N GLN A 235 -13.43 -11.85 -4.02
CA GLN A 235 -14.36 -12.98 -3.99
C GLN A 235 -13.63 -14.28 -4.31
N LEU A 236 -12.73 -14.25 -5.28
CA LEU A 236 -11.88 -15.38 -5.64
C LEU A 236 -11.03 -15.87 -4.48
N ALA A 237 -10.40 -14.96 -3.74
CA ALA A 237 -9.58 -15.31 -2.59
C ALA A 237 -10.38 -15.79 -1.38
N ARG A 238 -11.66 -15.39 -1.27
CA ARG A 238 -12.54 -15.84 -0.17
C ARG A 238 -13.12 -17.22 -0.34
N GLU A 239 -13.53 -17.51 -1.54
CA GLU A 239 -14.23 -18.76 -1.84
C GLU A 239 -13.23 -19.89 -2.13
N GLY A 240 -11.94 -19.57 -2.25
CA GLY A 240 -10.89 -20.53 -2.61
C GLY A 240 -11.21 -21.21 -3.94
N ASP A 241 -12.02 -20.54 -4.77
CA ASP A 241 -12.64 -21.18 -5.93
C ASP A 241 -11.73 -21.08 -7.14
N LYS A 242 -10.80 -22.04 -7.23
CA LYS A 242 -9.97 -22.28 -8.41
C LYS A 242 -10.81 -22.29 -9.71
N LYS A 243 -12.06 -22.76 -9.62
CA LYS A 243 -12.98 -22.87 -10.75
C LYS A 243 -13.31 -21.50 -11.35
N VAL A 244 -13.47 -20.45 -10.52
CA VAL A 244 -13.74 -19.09 -11.02
C VAL A 244 -12.53 -18.51 -11.73
N ILE A 245 -11.32 -18.78 -11.22
CA ILE A 245 -10.08 -18.36 -11.90
C ILE A 245 -9.93 -19.12 -13.23
N ASP A 246 -10.16 -20.42 -13.24
CA ASP A 246 -10.06 -21.25 -14.44
C ASP A 246 -11.11 -20.83 -15.48
N GLU A 247 -12.35 -20.48 -15.07
CA GLU A 247 -13.36 -19.90 -15.95
C GLU A 247 -12.99 -18.52 -16.51
N LEU A 248 -12.34 -17.68 -15.69
CA LEU A 248 -11.89 -16.35 -16.11
C LEU A 248 -10.76 -16.43 -17.14
N LEU A 249 -9.97 -17.48 -17.10
CA LEU A 249 -8.81 -17.68 -17.97
C LEU A 249 -9.10 -18.61 -19.13
N GLY A 250 -10.36 -19.04 -19.30
CA GLY A 250 -10.80 -19.85 -20.44
C GLY A 250 -10.27 -21.29 -20.42
N LYS A 251 -10.06 -21.85 -19.23
CA LYS A 251 -9.68 -23.25 -19.02
C LYS A 251 -10.89 -24.10 -18.61
#